data_1ff66e3c06d12b1ff6cbdabec849a1de
#
_entry.id   1ff66e3c06d12b1ff6cbdabec849a1de
#
_cell.length_a   1.000
_cell.length_b   1.000
_cell.length_c   1.000
_cell.angle_alpha   90.00
_cell.angle_beta   90.00
_cell.angle_gamma   90.00
#
_symmetry.space_group_name_H-M   'P 1'
#
loop_
_entity.id
_entity.type
_entity.pdbx_description
1 polymer ?
#
loop_
_entity_poly.entity_id
_entity_poly.type
_entity_poly.pdbx_seq_one_letter_code
_entity_poly.pdbx_strand_id
1 'polypeptide(L)'
;MIDKHFSLLTHLLCLCFLAGCENEYFKTGSIHIQLKKPSGYVDISLANIPVTLINQSIGCVYTTTTDTNGLALFELTAGICAISANQETTTGNRDYILSGSLSNIQFEANGEERSVEIPLEVSERGRLLISEIYFSGCLWPDGKNVYNKDQYLTLVNNSDDLIFLDGLCIAQAGPVSVT
;
A
#
# COMPACT_ATOMS: atom_id res chain seq x y z
N MET A 1 38.64 20.59 -58.81
CA MET A 1 37.25 20.11 -59.08
C MET A 1 36.77 19.04 -58.04
N ILE A 2 37.49 18.86 -56.93
CA ILE A 2 37.21 17.84 -55.88
C ILE A 2 36.43 18.41 -54.69
N ASP A 3 36.52 19.75 -54.44
CA ASP A 3 35.97 20.36 -53.23
C ASP A 3 34.44 20.53 -53.19
N LYS A 4 33.74 20.59 -54.34
CA LYS A 4 32.31 20.77 -54.38
C LYS A 4 31.50 19.52 -53.98
N HIS A 5 32.04 18.33 -54.29
CA HIS A 5 31.35 17.06 -53.94
C HIS A 5 31.54 16.68 -52.49
N PHE A 6 32.66 17.08 -51.88
CA PHE A 6 32.91 16.83 -50.46
C PHE A 6 32.03 17.70 -49.57
N SER A 7 31.81 18.97 -49.95
CA SER A 7 30.90 19.88 -49.25
C SER A 7 29.44 19.43 -49.31
N LEU A 8 29.01 18.88 -50.46
CA LEU A 8 27.65 18.37 -50.61
C LEU A 8 27.39 17.11 -49.77
N LEU A 9 28.40 16.23 -49.67
CA LEU A 9 28.32 14.99 -48.87
C LEU A 9 28.23 15.29 -47.35
N THR A 10 29.00 16.28 -46.86
CA THR A 10 28.97 16.72 -45.46
C THR A 10 27.64 17.38 -45.11
N HIS A 11 27.04 18.16 -46.00
CA HIS A 11 25.72 18.75 -45.75
C HIS A 11 24.59 17.69 -45.77
N LEU A 12 24.69 16.69 -46.63
CA LEU A 12 23.74 15.57 -46.67
C LEU A 12 23.83 14.69 -45.43
N LEU A 13 25.05 14.44 -44.90
CA LEU A 13 25.29 13.68 -43.69
C LEU A 13 24.74 14.42 -42.45
N CYS A 14 24.89 15.77 -42.39
CA CYS A 14 24.38 16.59 -41.30
C CYS A 14 22.86 16.66 -41.27
N LEU A 15 22.18 16.61 -42.43
CA LEU A 15 20.72 16.56 -42.50
C LEU A 15 20.14 15.24 -41.97
N CYS A 16 20.84 14.12 -42.14
CA CYS A 16 20.39 12.83 -41.62
C CYS A 16 20.39 12.73 -40.09
N PHE A 17 21.22 13.51 -39.40
CA PHE A 17 21.25 13.56 -37.94
C PHE A 17 20.12 14.43 -37.30
N LEU A 18 19.46 15.27 -38.09
CA LEU A 18 18.38 16.12 -37.61
C LEU A 18 16.98 15.47 -37.74
N ALA A 19 16.89 14.35 -38.45
CA ALA A 19 15.60 13.62 -38.62
C ALA A 19 15.33 12.57 -37.57
N GLY A 20 16.15 12.43 -36.52
CA GLY A 20 16.11 11.34 -35.57
C GLY A 20 15.60 11.66 -34.17
N CYS A 21 14.93 12.80 -33.95
CA CYS A 21 14.15 13.02 -32.74
C CYS A 21 12.65 13.06 -33.12
N GLU A 22 12.07 11.90 -33.43
CA GLU A 22 10.65 11.75 -33.20
C GLU A 22 10.48 11.84 -31.68
N ASN A 23 9.80 12.90 -31.21
CA ASN A 23 9.25 12.94 -29.87
C ASN A 23 8.32 11.74 -29.76
N GLU A 24 8.78 10.64 -29.17
CA GLU A 24 7.89 9.61 -28.70
C GLU A 24 6.96 10.27 -27.67
N TYR A 25 5.82 10.73 -28.11
CA TYR A 25 4.74 11.12 -27.22
C TYR A 25 4.36 9.86 -26.45
N PHE A 26 4.78 9.77 -25.20
CA PHE A 26 4.31 8.73 -24.32
C PHE A 26 2.78 8.80 -24.32
N LYS A 27 2.15 7.79 -24.92
CA LYS A 27 0.70 7.70 -24.90
C LYS A 27 0.28 7.55 -23.45
N THR A 28 -0.64 8.39 -23.02
CA THR A 28 -1.31 8.29 -21.72
C THR A 28 -2.69 7.68 -21.91
N GLY A 29 -3.19 7.08 -20.88
CA GLY A 29 -4.56 6.57 -20.80
C GLY A 29 -5.09 6.76 -19.39
N SER A 30 -6.38 6.54 -19.21
CA SER A 30 -7.07 6.72 -17.94
C SER A 30 -7.37 5.38 -17.28
N ILE A 31 -7.13 5.27 -15.98
CA ILE A 31 -7.54 4.14 -15.16
C ILE A 31 -8.48 4.62 -14.04
N HIS A 32 -9.63 3.97 -13.95
CA HIS A 32 -10.66 4.22 -12.95
C HIS A 32 -10.55 3.15 -11.86
N ILE A 33 -10.31 3.57 -10.64
CA ILE A 33 -10.19 2.69 -9.48
C ILE A 33 -11.47 2.81 -8.66
N GLN A 34 -12.23 1.73 -8.58
CA GLN A 34 -13.44 1.65 -7.76
C GLN A 34 -13.14 0.88 -6.48
N LEU A 35 -13.17 1.55 -5.33
CA LEU A 35 -13.10 0.90 -4.05
C LEU A 35 -14.44 0.23 -3.72
N LYS A 36 -14.38 -1.02 -3.27
CA LYS A 36 -15.57 -1.79 -2.86
C LYS A 36 -15.60 -1.96 -1.36
N LYS A 37 -16.71 -1.54 -0.78
CA LYS A 37 -16.98 -1.67 0.65
C LYS A 37 -17.22 -3.14 1.00
N PRO A 38 -16.63 -3.68 2.07
CA PRO A 38 -16.95 -5.03 2.53
C PRO A 38 -18.37 -5.09 3.09
N SER A 39 -18.96 -6.27 3.02
CA SER A 39 -20.31 -6.51 3.57
C SER A 39 -20.32 -6.29 5.09
N GLY A 40 -21.37 -5.66 5.59
CA GLY A 40 -21.56 -5.40 7.04
C GLY A 40 -21.06 -4.04 7.53
N TYR A 41 -20.36 -3.25 6.68
CA TYR A 41 -19.83 -1.93 7.06
C TYR A 41 -20.52 -0.80 6.29
N VAL A 42 -21.84 -0.67 6.47
CA VAL A 42 -22.69 0.26 5.70
C VAL A 42 -22.36 1.72 5.98
N ASP A 43 -21.98 2.03 7.23
CA ASP A 43 -21.79 3.40 7.72
C ASP A 43 -20.40 3.98 7.42
N ILE A 44 -19.47 3.17 6.88
CA ILE A 44 -18.14 3.65 6.51
C ILE A 44 -18.21 4.42 5.19
N SER A 45 -17.73 5.65 5.19
CA SER A 45 -17.59 6.47 3.98
C SER A 45 -16.44 5.98 3.11
N LEU A 46 -16.66 5.98 1.79
CA LEU A 46 -15.59 5.75 0.79
C LEU A 46 -15.03 7.04 0.21
N ALA A 47 -15.49 8.20 0.69
CA ALA A 47 -15.02 9.49 0.23
C ALA A 47 -13.67 9.86 0.84
N ASN A 48 -12.83 10.52 0.04
CA ASN A 48 -11.52 11.05 0.46
C ASN A 48 -10.51 9.98 0.92
N ILE A 49 -10.68 8.73 0.51
CA ILE A 49 -9.69 7.68 0.78
C ILE A 49 -8.48 7.90 -0.11
N PRO A 50 -7.26 8.04 0.45
CA PRO A 50 -6.06 8.14 -0.34
C PRO A 50 -5.82 6.86 -1.15
N VAL A 51 -5.61 7.02 -2.46
CA VAL A 51 -5.24 5.92 -3.36
C VAL A 51 -3.89 6.24 -3.97
N THR A 52 -2.97 5.30 -3.87
CA THR A 52 -1.63 5.39 -4.44
C THR A 52 -1.50 4.36 -5.55
N LEU A 53 -1.05 4.81 -6.71
CA LEU A 53 -0.73 3.96 -7.86
C LEU A 53 0.76 4.10 -8.17
N ILE A 54 1.44 2.98 -8.29
CA ILE A 54 2.86 2.92 -8.65
C ILE A 54 2.97 2.24 -10.01
N ASN A 55 3.45 2.96 -11.02
CA ASN A 55 3.86 2.35 -12.28
C ASN A 55 5.27 1.78 -12.09
N GLN A 56 5.35 0.47 -11.89
CA GLN A 56 6.59 -0.25 -11.59
C GLN A 56 7.56 -0.28 -12.78
N SER A 57 7.05 -0.16 -14.01
CA SER A 57 7.86 -0.18 -15.22
C SER A 57 8.76 1.06 -15.35
N ILE A 58 8.32 2.20 -14.83
CA ILE A 58 9.02 3.48 -14.91
C ILE A 58 9.34 4.09 -13.54
N GLY A 59 8.89 3.47 -12.44
CA GLY A 59 9.10 3.93 -11.07
C GLY A 59 8.30 5.18 -10.68
N CYS A 60 7.28 5.59 -11.45
CA CYS A 60 6.46 6.74 -11.13
C CYS A 60 5.36 6.40 -10.12
N VAL A 61 5.14 7.32 -9.17
CA VAL A 61 4.11 7.23 -8.13
C VAL A 61 3.08 8.32 -8.36
N TYR A 62 1.82 7.91 -8.39
CA TYR A 62 0.65 8.79 -8.54
C TYR A 62 -0.21 8.66 -7.30
N THR A 63 -0.77 9.77 -6.81
CA THR A 63 -1.67 9.79 -5.66
C THR A 63 -2.88 10.65 -5.95
N THR A 64 -4.05 10.17 -5.52
CA THR A 64 -5.30 10.94 -5.54
C THR A 64 -6.19 10.48 -4.38
N THR A 65 -7.36 11.05 -4.25
CA THR A 65 -8.37 10.64 -3.28
C THR A 65 -9.65 10.22 -4.00
N THR A 66 -10.40 9.34 -3.38
CA THR A 66 -11.70 8.92 -3.92
C THR A 66 -12.78 9.98 -3.76
N ASP A 67 -13.75 9.95 -4.65
CA ASP A 67 -15.01 10.70 -4.54
C ASP A 67 -15.98 10.04 -3.53
N THR A 68 -17.19 10.59 -3.42
CA THR A 68 -18.26 10.06 -2.53
C THR A 68 -18.71 8.64 -2.87
N ASN A 69 -18.48 8.19 -4.09
CA ASN A 69 -18.82 6.85 -4.55
C ASN A 69 -17.65 5.85 -4.39
N GLY A 70 -16.49 6.32 -3.90
CA GLY A 70 -15.28 5.53 -3.78
C GLY A 70 -14.52 5.37 -5.10
N LEU A 71 -14.71 6.29 -6.05
CA LEU A 71 -14.03 6.31 -7.34
C LEU A 71 -12.81 7.23 -7.31
N ALA A 72 -11.67 6.73 -7.78
CA ALA A 72 -10.44 7.49 -8.01
C ALA A 72 -10.02 7.37 -9.47
N LEU A 73 -9.56 8.48 -10.07
CA LEU A 73 -9.13 8.55 -11.47
C LEU A 73 -7.65 8.89 -11.55
N PHE A 74 -6.93 8.16 -12.41
CA PHE A 74 -5.53 8.43 -12.74
C PHE A 74 -5.32 8.51 -14.25
N GLU A 75 -4.45 9.41 -14.65
CA GLU A 75 -3.88 9.47 -15.98
C GLU A 75 -2.42 9.05 -15.93
N LEU A 76 -2.05 8.03 -16.70
CA LEU A 76 -0.69 7.46 -16.64
C LEU A 76 -0.28 6.86 -17.99
N THR A 77 1.01 6.61 -18.11
CA THR A 77 1.59 5.89 -19.25
C THR A 77 1.47 4.38 -19.06
N ALA A 78 1.59 3.63 -20.14
CA ALA A 78 1.58 2.16 -20.12
C ALA A 78 2.63 1.60 -19.15
N GLY A 79 2.33 0.45 -18.56
CA GLY A 79 3.24 -0.25 -17.66
C GLY A 79 2.55 -1.25 -16.74
N ILE A 80 3.33 -1.86 -15.86
CA ILE A 80 2.84 -2.73 -14.80
C ILE A 80 2.61 -1.87 -13.56
N CYS A 81 1.39 -1.88 -13.05
CA CYS A 81 0.98 -1.05 -11.94
C CYS A 81 0.68 -1.86 -10.68
N ALA A 82 0.96 -1.24 -9.53
CA ALA A 82 0.47 -1.65 -8.23
C ALA A 82 -0.37 -0.51 -7.65
N ILE A 83 -1.49 -0.85 -7.02
CA ILE A 83 -2.42 0.12 -6.46
C ILE A 83 -2.66 -0.24 -5.01
N SER A 84 -2.71 0.76 -4.14
CA SER A 84 -3.05 0.60 -2.73
C SER A 84 -3.95 1.74 -2.26
N ALA A 85 -4.87 1.41 -1.38
CA ALA A 85 -5.71 2.35 -0.66
C ALA A 85 -5.62 2.04 0.83
N ASN A 86 -5.42 3.05 1.66
CA ASN A 86 -5.34 2.89 3.11
C ASN A 86 -5.86 4.15 3.80
N GLN A 87 -6.73 3.98 4.79
CA GLN A 87 -7.24 5.06 5.62
C GLN A 87 -7.65 4.57 6.99
N GLU A 88 -7.32 5.36 8.01
CA GLU A 88 -7.93 5.24 9.33
C GLU A 88 -9.21 6.07 9.39
N THR A 89 -10.25 5.52 9.97
CA THR A 89 -11.54 6.20 10.14
C THR A 89 -12.19 5.81 11.46
N THR A 90 -12.91 6.75 12.06
CA THR A 90 -13.67 6.52 13.28
C THR A 90 -15.15 6.54 12.95
N THR A 91 -15.87 5.50 13.34
CA THR A 91 -17.33 5.43 13.21
C THR A 91 -17.94 5.05 14.55
N GLY A 92 -18.76 5.95 15.09
CA GLY A 92 -19.26 5.81 16.45
C GLY A 92 -18.13 5.93 17.47
N ASN A 93 -17.89 4.87 18.25
CA ASN A 93 -16.83 4.80 19.28
C ASN A 93 -15.76 3.76 18.92
N ARG A 94 -15.56 3.48 17.63
CA ARG A 94 -14.60 2.49 17.12
C ARG A 94 -13.74 3.07 16.03
N ASP A 95 -12.47 2.74 16.10
CA ASP A 95 -11.48 3.08 15.10
C ASP A 95 -11.28 1.90 14.16
N TYR A 96 -11.34 2.18 12.86
CA TYR A 96 -11.18 1.20 11.81
C TYR A 96 -10.00 1.57 10.91
N ILE A 97 -9.33 0.55 10.41
CA ILE A 97 -8.35 0.66 9.35
C ILE A 97 -8.96 0.05 8.10
N LEU A 98 -9.09 0.87 7.07
CA LEU A 98 -9.50 0.45 5.73
C LEU A 98 -8.23 0.19 4.93
N SER A 99 -8.10 -0.97 4.32
CA SER A 99 -6.97 -1.28 3.46
C SER A 99 -7.40 -2.10 2.26
N GLY A 100 -6.78 -1.86 1.12
CA GLY A 100 -6.98 -2.64 -0.09
C GLY A 100 -5.80 -2.45 -1.02
N SER A 101 -5.41 -3.51 -1.73
CA SER A 101 -4.33 -3.43 -2.70
C SER A 101 -4.49 -4.43 -3.83
N LEU A 102 -3.98 -4.06 -4.99
CA LEU A 102 -3.81 -4.93 -6.15
C LEU A 102 -2.43 -4.70 -6.74
N SER A 103 -1.82 -5.76 -7.24
CA SER A 103 -0.51 -5.70 -7.88
C SER A 103 -0.51 -6.39 -9.25
N ASN A 104 0.54 -6.18 -10.03
CA ASN A 104 0.73 -6.77 -11.34
C ASN A 104 -0.39 -6.44 -12.35
N ILE A 105 -0.95 -5.23 -12.27
CA ILE A 105 -1.97 -4.76 -13.20
C ILE A 105 -1.26 -4.26 -14.45
N GLN A 106 -1.38 -4.99 -15.55
CA GLN A 106 -0.87 -4.53 -16.83
C GLN A 106 -1.80 -3.46 -17.39
N PHE A 107 -1.29 -2.25 -17.61
CA PHE A 107 -1.99 -1.11 -18.18
C PHE A 107 -1.41 -0.76 -19.54
N GLU A 108 -2.27 -0.67 -20.54
CA GLU A 108 -1.93 -0.29 -21.90
C GLU A 108 -2.55 1.08 -22.19
N ALA A 109 -1.72 2.08 -22.42
CA ALA A 109 -2.16 3.44 -22.72
C ALA A 109 -2.53 3.56 -24.22
N ASN A 110 -3.60 2.87 -24.62
CA ASN A 110 -4.09 2.83 -26.00
C ASN A 110 -5.24 3.81 -26.26
N GLY A 111 -5.53 4.70 -25.31
CA GLY A 111 -6.64 5.65 -25.35
C GLY A 111 -7.96 5.08 -24.81
N GLU A 112 -7.96 3.84 -24.34
CA GLU A 112 -9.11 3.24 -23.67
C GLU A 112 -9.10 3.55 -22.17
N GLU A 113 -10.30 3.68 -21.61
CA GLU A 113 -10.50 3.76 -20.16
C GLU A 113 -10.50 2.36 -19.58
N ARG A 114 -9.69 2.13 -18.56
CA ARG A 114 -9.67 0.87 -17.83
C ARG A 114 -10.29 1.04 -16.45
N SER A 115 -11.18 0.15 -16.06
CA SER A 115 -11.75 0.11 -14.72
C SER A 115 -11.16 -1.06 -13.92
N VAL A 116 -10.82 -0.81 -12.66
CA VAL A 116 -10.28 -1.79 -11.71
C VAL A 116 -11.04 -1.66 -10.39
N GLU A 117 -11.51 -2.77 -9.86
CA GLU A 117 -12.17 -2.82 -8.55
C GLU A 117 -11.20 -3.30 -7.48
N ILE A 118 -11.14 -2.59 -6.36
CA ILE A 118 -10.33 -2.97 -5.19
C ILE A 118 -11.27 -3.25 -4.03
N PRO A 119 -11.40 -4.52 -3.60
CA PRO A 119 -12.10 -4.83 -2.37
C PRO A 119 -11.32 -4.28 -1.17
N LEU A 120 -11.99 -3.54 -0.30
CA LEU A 120 -11.43 -3.09 0.96
C LEU A 120 -11.61 -4.13 2.04
N GLU A 121 -10.58 -4.33 2.81
CA GLU A 121 -10.61 -5.02 4.10
C GLU A 121 -10.76 -3.99 5.21
N VAL A 122 -11.53 -4.33 6.23
CA VAL A 122 -11.75 -3.50 7.40
C VAL A 122 -11.26 -4.23 8.63
N SER A 123 -10.35 -3.62 9.35
CA SER A 123 -9.87 -4.10 10.64
C SER A 123 -10.26 -3.09 11.72
N GLU A 124 -10.75 -3.55 12.85
CA GLU A 124 -10.93 -2.70 14.02
C GLU A 124 -9.58 -2.51 14.70
N ARG A 125 -9.23 -1.26 15.02
CA ARG A 125 -8.00 -0.96 15.74
C ARG A 125 -8.13 -1.43 17.19
N GLY A 126 -7.24 -2.32 17.61
CA GLY A 126 -7.17 -2.76 18.99
C GLY A 126 -6.83 -1.60 19.93
N ARG A 127 -7.68 -1.33 20.89
CA ARG A 127 -7.46 -0.26 21.89
C ARG A 127 -6.44 -0.65 22.94
N LEU A 128 -6.39 -1.93 23.31
CA LEU A 128 -5.41 -2.47 24.24
C LEU A 128 -4.54 -3.47 23.50
N LEU A 129 -3.24 -3.24 23.49
CA LEU A 129 -2.26 -4.07 22.78
C LEU A 129 -1.27 -4.69 23.75
N ILE A 130 -0.78 -5.88 23.40
CA ILE A 130 0.39 -6.47 24.02
C ILE A 130 1.61 -5.92 23.28
N SER A 131 2.43 -5.12 23.96
CA SER A 131 3.63 -4.55 23.36
C SER A 131 4.87 -5.43 23.57
N GLU A 132 4.90 -6.19 24.65
CA GLU A 132 6.03 -7.04 24.97
C GLU A 132 5.58 -8.25 25.75
N ILE A 133 6.18 -9.40 25.45
CA ILE A 133 6.02 -10.63 26.19
C ILE A 133 7.41 -11.19 26.47
N TYR A 134 7.73 -11.36 27.76
CA TYR A 134 8.94 -12.01 28.19
C TYR A 134 8.61 -13.34 28.86
N PHE A 135 9.11 -14.45 28.30
CA PHE A 135 8.75 -15.78 28.77
C PHE A 135 9.74 -16.40 29.76
N SER A 136 11.00 -16.16 29.59
CA SER A 136 12.08 -16.60 30.47
C SER A 136 13.42 -16.38 29.77
N GLY A 137 14.52 -16.54 30.50
CA GLY A 137 15.84 -16.49 29.88
C GLY A 137 16.95 -16.02 30.78
N CYS A 138 16.63 -15.52 31.98
CA CYS A 138 17.65 -15.25 32.98
C CYS A 138 18.34 -16.54 33.41
N LEU A 139 19.64 -16.55 33.31
CA LEU A 139 20.42 -17.63 33.88
C LEU A 139 20.46 -17.49 35.40
N TRP A 140 20.40 -18.58 36.12
CA TRP A 140 20.70 -18.63 37.54
C TRP A 140 22.14 -18.15 37.78
N PRO A 141 22.48 -17.71 39.00
CA PRO A 141 23.84 -17.31 39.32
C PRO A 141 24.92 -18.40 39.06
N ASP A 142 24.51 -19.66 38.94
CA ASP A 142 25.35 -20.78 38.58
C ASP A 142 25.72 -20.83 37.09
N GLY A 143 25.07 -19.99 36.25
CA GLY A 143 25.30 -19.92 34.80
C GLY A 143 24.89 -21.15 34.00
N LYS A 144 24.22 -22.13 34.63
CA LYS A 144 23.87 -23.40 33.98
C LYS A 144 22.38 -23.63 33.84
N ASN A 145 21.60 -23.12 34.75
CA ASN A 145 20.15 -23.28 34.76
C ASN A 145 19.45 -21.98 34.36
N VAL A 146 18.32 -22.13 33.67
CA VAL A 146 17.47 -21.01 33.29
C VAL A 146 16.37 -20.83 34.33
N TYR A 147 16.21 -19.59 34.81
CA TYR A 147 15.08 -19.21 35.65
C TYR A 147 13.88 -18.98 34.75
N ASN A 148 12.85 -19.80 34.86
CA ASN A 148 11.68 -19.80 33.98
C ASN A 148 10.40 -19.29 34.65
N LYS A 149 10.51 -18.61 35.78
CA LYS A 149 9.37 -18.04 36.49
C LYS A 149 9.29 -16.51 36.41
N ASP A 150 10.29 -15.87 35.80
CA ASP A 150 10.34 -14.45 35.54
C ASP A 150 9.65 -14.17 34.20
N GLN A 151 8.35 -14.12 34.22
CA GLN A 151 7.54 -13.80 33.05
C GLN A 151 6.84 -12.49 33.26
N TYR A 152 6.82 -11.65 32.23
CA TYR A 152 6.01 -10.44 32.23
C TYR A 152 5.37 -10.19 30.88
N LEU A 153 4.34 -9.41 30.92
CA LEU A 153 3.60 -8.97 29.75
C LEU A 153 3.33 -7.48 29.92
N THR A 154 3.70 -6.70 28.90
CA THR A 154 3.45 -5.27 28.88
C THR A 154 2.25 -4.97 27.99
N LEU A 155 1.28 -4.27 28.55
CA LEU A 155 0.09 -3.80 27.85
C LEU A 155 0.27 -2.30 27.55
N VAL A 156 -0.16 -1.90 26.36
CA VAL A 156 -0.18 -0.51 25.94
C VAL A 156 -1.61 -0.11 25.58
N ASN A 157 -2.04 1.02 26.14
CA ASN A 157 -3.25 1.70 25.70
C ASN A 157 -2.95 2.39 24.35
N ASN A 158 -3.53 1.87 23.27
CA ASN A 158 -3.39 2.35 21.90
C ASN A 158 -4.57 3.25 21.49
N SER A 159 -5.25 3.86 22.46
CA SER A 159 -6.35 4.80 22.25
C SER A 159 -6.14 6.07 23.06
N ASP A 160 -6.86 7.13 22.71
CA ASP A 160 -6.83 8.40 23.42
C ASP A 160 -7.68 8.40 24.69
N ASP A 161 -8.48 7.36 24.90
CA ASP A 161 -9.37 7.21 26.04
C ASP A 161 -8.74 6.40 27.17
N LEU A 162 -9.25 6.59 28.37
CA LEU A 162 -8.90 5.74 29.52
C LEU A 162 -9.46 4.34 29.32
N ILE A 163 -8.63 3.33 29.57
CA ILE A 163 -9.02 1.92 29.57
C ILE A 163 -8.90 1.41 31.00
N PHE A 164 -10.03 0.99 31.57
CA PHE A 164 -10.05 0.33 32.86
C PHE A 164 -9.71 -1.14 32.66
N LEU A 165 -8.75 -1.65 33.43
CA LEU A 165 -8.30 -3.03 33.36
C LEU A 165 -9.00 -3.94 34.39
N ASP A 166 -9.97 -3.43 35.11
CA ASP A 166 -10.79 -4.21 36.03
C ASP A 166 -11.56 -5.29 35.23
N GLY A 167 -11.41 -6.53 35.66
CA GLY A 167 -11.97 -7.68 34.95
C GLY A 167 -11.09 -8.21 33.80
N LEU A 168 -9.94 -7.62 33.51
CA LEU A 168 -8.99 -8.18 32.56
C LEU A 168 -8.43 -9.50 33.12
N CYS A 169 -8.49 -10.56 32.30
CA CYS A 169 -7.88 -11.83 32.60
C CYS A 169 -6.83 -12.16 31.54
N ILE A 170 -5.63 -12.51 31.99
CA ILE A 170 -4.55 -12.99 31.11
C ILE A 170 -4.37 -14.47 31.43
N ALA A 171 -4.53 -15.33 30.42
CA ALA A 171 -4.41 -16.76 30.57
C ALA A 171 -3.32 -17.29 29.60
N GLN A 172 -2.46 -18.15 30.11
CA GLN A 172 -1.53 -18.92 29.29
C GLN A 172 -2.17 -20.28 29.02
N ALA A 173 -2.39 -20.60 27.73
CA ALA A 173 -2.79 -21.94 27.35
C ALA A 173 -1.59 -22.90 27.47
N GLY A 174 -1.73 -23.92 28.28
CA GLY A 174 -0.75 -25.00 28.33
C GLY A 174 -0.88 -25.93 27.11
N PRO A 175 0.18 -26.70 26.75
CA PRO A 175 0.06 -27.69 25.72
C PRO A 175 -1.00 -28.72 26.10
N VAL A 176 -1.96 -28.97 25.23
CA VAL A 176 -2.92 -30.06 25.38
C VAL A 176 -2.17 -31.34 25.13
N SER A 177 -1.99 -32.16 26.18
CA SER A 177 -1.53 -33.54 26.03
C SER A 177 -2.63 -34.31 25.33
N VAL A 178 -2.47 -34.60 24.06
CA VAL A 178 -3.32 -35.56 23.35
C VAL A 178 -2.80 -36.94 23.75
N THR A 179 -3.49 -37.60 24.66
CA THR A 179 -3.27 -39.01 24.99
C THR A 179 -4.00 -39.88 23.99
#